data_86da7bd3a270ca6ffb9bcaaf5aba5226
#
_entry.id   86da7bd3a270ca6ffb9bcaaf5aba5226
#
_cell.length_a   1.000
_cell.length_b   1.000
_cell.length_c   1.000
_cell.angle_alpha   90.00
_cell.angle_beta   90.00
_cell.angle_gamma   90.00
#
_symmetry.space_group_name_H-M   'P 1'
#
loop_
_entity.id
_entity.type
_entity.pdbx_description
1 polymer ?
#
loop_
_entity_poly.entity_id
_entity_poly.type
_entity_poly.pdbx_seq_one_letter_code
_entity_poly.pdbx_strand_id
1 'polypeptide(L)'
;AGSMRDMLSLADPCVSYSEGKLTYADVTAVLGTADFSSTAELCAAILKGDGGEALEKCEEILAEGKSVALLIKDALQFLNGCAVAKTCAHGEKLLLLPADRYALLKSTANLAENRVLVRALEILAQAESDCRYTTTPKITLETAVLKAAFVKEDEDITALVQRVQVLEDALSIITCESRSPVETSTPF
;
A
#
# COMPACT_ATOMS: atom_id res chain seq x y z
N ALA A 1 -6.12 23.98 -8.44
CA ALA A 1 -5.32 23.80 -9.64
C ALA A 1 -6.19 24.20 -10.84
N GLY A 2 -5.59 24.69 -11.95
CA GLY A 2 -6.33 25.25 -13.09
C GLY A 2 -5.93 26.69 -13.41
N SER A 3 -4.88 27.20 -12.76
CA SER A 3 -4.31 28.50 -13.03
C SER A 3 -3.45 28.44 -14.30
N MET A 4 -3.69 29.37 -15.24
CA MET A 4 -2.84 29.57 -16.44
C MET A 4 -1.37 29.87 -16.06
N ARG A 5 -1.15 30.55 -14.94
CA ARG A 5 0.18 30.83 -14.41
C ARG A 5 0.92 29.57 -14.02
N ASP A 6 0.25 28.65 -13.33
CA ASP A 6 0.85 27.36 -12.92
C ASP A 6 1.16 26.49 -14.14
N MET A 7 0.26 26.51 -15.14
CA MET A 7 0.48 25.80 -16.39
C MET A 7 1.71 26.33 -17.16
N LEU A 8 1.88 27.63 -17.24
CA LEU A 8 3.06 28.26 -17.86
C LEU A 8 4.35 27.94 -17.08
N SER A 9 4.30 28.01 -15.75
CA SER A 9 5.45 27.67 -14.89
C SER A 9 5.89 26.20 -15.01
N LEU A 10 4.97 25.29 -15.36
CA LEU A 10 5.28 23.89 -15.66
C LEU A 10 5.73 23.68 -17.10
N ALA A 11 5.27 24.51 -18.03
CA ALA A 11 5.65 24.43 -19.43
C ALA A 11 7.06 24.96 -19.71
N ASP A 12 7.49 26.03 -19.03
CA ASP A 12 8.80 26.65 -19.20
C ASP A 12 9.99 25.68 -19.04
N PRO A 13 10.07 24.86 -17.97
CA PRO A 13 11.11 23.84 -17.85
C PRO A 13 11.06 22.79 -18.95
N CYS A 14 9.84 22.38 -19.37
CA CYS A 14 9.68 21.38 -20.42
C CYS A 14 10.17 21.89 -21.79
N VAL A 15 9.87 23.15 -22.10
CA VAL A 15 10.36 23.79 -23.34
C VAL A 15 11.86 24.01 -23.32
N SER A 16 12.42 24.37 -22.14
CA SER A 16 13.86 24.57 -21.96
C SER A 16 14.66 23.27 -22.06
N TYR A 17 14.05 22.15 -21.67
CA TYR A 17 14.66 20.83 -21.76
C TYR A 17 14.61 20.24 -23.17
N SER A 18 13.60 20.58 -23.94
CA SER A 18 13.42 20.07 -25.32
C SER A 18 14.20 20.93 -26.33
N GLU A 19 15.09 20.30 -27.10
CA GLU A 19 15.86 20.96 -28.17
C GLU A 19 14.99 21.23 -29.44
N GLY A 20 13.81 21.87 -29.27
CA GLY A 20 13.01 22.40 -30.37
C GLY A 20 11.68 21.70 -30.70
N LYS A 21 11.43 20.46 -30.31
CA LYS A 21 10.10 19.82 -30.35
C LYS A 21 9.79 19.16 -29.02
N LEU A 22 8.81 19.71 -28.33
CA LEU A 22 8.33 19.12 -27.10
C LEU A 22 7.65 17.78 -27.39
N THR A 23 8.27 16.69 -26.94
CA THR A 23 7.69 15.36 -27.02
C THR A 23 7.03 14.98 -25.70
N TYR A 24 6.12 14.01 -25.73
CA TYR A 24 5.51 13.46 -24.50
C TYR A 24 6.58 12.90 -23.55
N ALA A 25 7.63 12.30 -24.09
CA ALA A 25 8.76 11.78 -23.31
C ALA A 25 9.51 12.89 -22.56
N ASP A 26 9.75 14.05 -23.21
CA ASP A 26 10.42 15.19 -22.58
C ASP A 26 9.59 15.78 -21.43
N VAL A 27 8.28 15.92 -21.66
CA VAL A 27 7.34 16.39 -20.62
C VAL A 27 7.29 15.42 -19.46
N THR A 28 7.30 14.14 -19.74
CA THR A 28 7.27 13.10 -18.71
C THR A 28 8.58 13.04 -17.91
N ALA A 29 9.71 13.23 -18.54
CA ALA A 29 11.02 13.30 -17.89
C ALA A 29 11.15 14.53 -16.96
N VAL A 30 10.72 15.70 -17.45
CA VAL A 30 10.80 16.97 -16.70
C VAL A 30 9.79 17.03 -15.55
N LEU A 31 8.57 16.52 -15.76
CA LEU A 31 7.50 16.54 -14.75
C LEU A 31 7.54 15.34 -13.78
N GLY A 32 8.59 14.53 -13.84
CA GLY A 32 8.79 13.44 -12.86
C GLY A 32 7.84 12.26 -13.04
N THR A 33 7.47 11.94 -14.29
CA THR A 33 6.64 10.74 -14.52
C THR A 33 7.44 9.45 -14.51
N ALA A 34 8.77 9.52 -14.57
CA ALA A 34 9.65 8.41 -14.19
C ALA A 34 9.35 7.94 -12.75
N ASP A 35 9.00 8.87 -11.86
CA ASP A 35 8.56 8.60 -10.49
C ASP A 35 7.35 7.69 -10.36
N PHE A 36 6.42 7.69 -11.34
CA PHE A 36 5.24 6.84 -11.25
C PHE A 36 5.57 5.36 -11.43
N SER A 37 6.51 5.02 -12.32
CA SER A 37 6.94 3.64 -12.54
C SER A 37 7.71 3.11 -11.33
N SER A 38 8.68 3.88 -10.82
CA SER A 38 9.47 3.51 -9.63
C SER A 38 8.58 3.36 -8.39
N THR A 39 7.60 4.26 -8.21
CA THR A 39 6.60 4.15 -7.13
C THR A 39 5.71 2.91 -7.32
N ALA A 40 5.35 2.56 -8.56
CA ALA A 40 4.59 1.35 -8.84
C ALA A 40 5.36 0.08 -8.50
N GLU A 41 6.67 0.02 -8.80
CA GLU A 41 7.54 -1.11 -8.44
C GLU A 41 7.64 -1.26 -6.92
N LEU A 42 7.88 -0.18 -6.19
CA LEU A 42 7.87 -0.16 -4.73
C LEU A 42 6.54 -0.69 -4.16
N CYS A 43 5.41 -0.17 -4.64
CA CYS A 43 4.09 -0.60 -4.17
C CYS A 43 3.81 -2.07 -4.56
N ALA A 44 4.29 -2.53 -5.71
CA ALA A 44 4.16 -3.93 -6.12
C ALA A 44 4.96 -4.86 -5.19
N ALA A 45 6.19 -4.50 -4.80
CA ALA A 45 7.00 -5.25 -3.84
C ALA A 45 6.31 -5.32 -2.46
N ILE A 46 5.78 -4.21 -1.96
CA ILE A 46 4.99 -4.15 -0.72
C ILE A 46 3.79 -5.11 -0.80
N LEU A 47 3.00 -5.06 -1.87
CA LEU A 47 1.79 -5.88 -2.02
C LEU A 47 2.09 -7.37 -2.26
N LYS A 48 3.26 -7.71 -2.79
CA LYS A 48 3.73 -9.10 -2.88
C LYS A 48 4.14 -9.66 -1.52
N GLY A 49 4.55 -8.80 -0.58
CA GLY A 49 5.08 -9.18 0.72
C GLY A 49 6.61 -9.30 0.73
N ASP A 50 7.29 -8.77 -0.28
CA ASP A 50 8.74 -8.78 -0.34
C ASP A 50 9.32 -7.50 0.28
N GLY A 51 9.61 -7.58 1.59
CA GLY A 51 10.18 -6.47 2.34
C GLY A 51 11.59 -6.08 1.89
N GLY A 52 12.37 -7.05 1.39
CA GLY A 52 13.73 -6.81 0.88
C GLY A 52 13.71 -5.97 -0.39
N GLU A 53 12.99 -6.44 -1.42
CA GLU A 53 12.80 -5.72 -2.69
C GLU A 53 12.20 -4.32 -2.45
N ALA A 54 11.25 -4.21 -1.52
CA ALA A 54 10.62 -2.93 -1.19
C ALA A 54 11.61 -1.93 -0.58
N LEU A 55 12.53 -2.36 0.30
CA LEU A 55 13.55 -1.49 0.87
C LEU A 55 14.59 -1.07 -0.19
N GLU A 56 15.03 -1.98 -1.05
CA GLU A 56 15.94 -1.65 -2.14
C GLU A 56 15.35 -0.59 -3.06
N LYS A 57 14.08 -0.73 -3.45
CA LYS A 57 13.38 0.27 -4.26
C LYS A 57 13.21 1.61 -3.53
N CYS A 58 12.99 1.61 -2.23
CA CYS A 58 12.99 2.85 -1.43
C CYS A 58 14.34 3.56 -1.51
N GLU A 59 15.45 2.85 -1.31
CA GLU A 59 16.78 3.41 -1.37
C GLU A 59 17.11 3.97 -2.77
N GLU A 60 16.77 3.27 -3.83
CA GLU A 60 16.95 3.73 -5.22
C GLU A 60 16.26 5.09 -5.44
N ILE A 61 14.98 5.20 -5.06
CA ILE A 61 14.18 6.41 -5.23
C ILE A 61 14.73 7.58 -4.38
N LEU A 62 15.18 7.29 -3.16
CA LEU A 62 15.79 8.32 -2.30
C LEU A 62 17.16 8.77 -2.80
N ALA A 63 17.95 7.87 -3.40
CA ALA A 63 19.25 8.19 -4.01
C ALA A 63 19.10 9.08 -5.25
N GLU A 64 17.97 9.01 -5.97
CA GLU A 64 17.61 9.90 -7.07
C GLU A 64 17.28 11.34 -6.60
N GLY A 65 17.24 11.57 -5.27
CA GLY A 65 17.03 12.89 -4.66
C GLY A 65 15.59 13.17 -4.22
N LYS A 66 14.70 12.21 -4.24
CA LYS A 66 13.33 12.36 -3.77
C LYS A 66 13.28 12.47 -2.24
N SER A 67 12.47 13.37 -1.71
CA SER A 67 12.30 13.47 -0.26
C SER A 67 11.43 12.34 0.29
N VAL A 68 11.71 11.88 1.51
CA VAL A 68 10.93 10.84 2.21
C VAL A 68 9.44 11.18 2.26
N ALA A 69 9.11 12.43 2.61
CA ALA A 69 7.71 12.85 2.70
C ALA A 69 6.98 12.80 1.35
N LEU A 70 7.67 13.12 0.26
CA LEU A 70 7.10 13.03 -1.08
C LEU A 70 6.92 11.58 -1.50
N LEU A 71 7.89 10.72 -1.21
CA LEU A 71 7.79 9.28 -1.53
C LEU A 71 6.62 8.61 -0.82
N ILE A 72 6.41 8.89 0.49
CA ILE A 72 5.25 8.35 1.23
C ILE A 72 3.95 8.84 0.59
N LYS A 73 3.86 10.12 0.25
CA LYS A 73 2.67 10.71 -0.37
C LYS A 73 2.35 10.09 -1.73
N ASP A 74 3.38 9.87 -2.56
CA ASP A 74 3.21 9.25 -3.88
C ASP A 74 2.82 7.77 -3.74
N ALA A 75 3.41 7.03 -2.80
CA ALA A 75 3.03 5.65 -2.50
C ALA A 75 1.57 5.56 -2.02
N LEU A 76 1.14 6.46 -1.13
CA LEU A 76 -0.24 6.56 -0.67
C LEU A 76 -1.21 6.83 -1.83
N GLN A 77 -0.87 7.79 -2.68
CA GLN A 77 -1.69 8.15 -3.83
C GLN A 77 -1.79 6.98 -4.82
N PHE A 78 -0.70 6.26 -5.04
CA PHE A 78 -0.65 5.08 -5.90
C PHE A 78 -1.52 3.94 -5.34
N LEU A 79 -1.34 3.57 -4.07
CA LEU A 79 -2.13 2.51 -3.42
C LEU A 79 -3.62 2.87 -3.34
N ASN A 80 -3.97 4.13 -3.08
CA ASN A 80 -5.35 4.59 -3.15
C ASN A 80 -5.91 4.44 -4.56
N GLY A 81 -5.13 4.78 -5.60
CA GLY A 81 -5.49 4.52 -6.98
C GLY A 81 -5.75 3.03 -7.26
N CYS A 82 -4.90 2.14 -6.72
CA CYS A 82 -5.09 0.69 -6.78
C CYS A 82 -6.40 0.25 -6.12
N ALA A 83 -6.72 0.78 -4.93
CA ALA A 83 -7.95 0.48 -4.21
C ALA A 83 -9.19 0.90 -5.01
N VAL A 84 -9.18 2.12 -5.57
CA VAL A 84 -10.27 2.61 -6.44
C VAL A 84 -10.39 1.78 -7.72
N ALA A 85 -9.28 1.47 -8.38
CA ALA A 85 -9.28 0.66 -9.61
C ALA A 85 -9.81 -0.76 -9.38
N LYS A 86 -9.63 -1.31 -8.19
CA LYS A 86 -10.09 -2.66 -7.82
C LYS A 86 -11.54 -2.69 -7.36
N THR A 87 -11.99 -1.65 -6.66
CA THR A 87 -13.31 -1.61 -6.02
C THR A 87 -14.38 -1.02 -6.93
N CYS A 88 -14.01 -0.02 -7.75
CA CYS A 88 -14.96 0.74 -8.56
C CYS A 88 -15.01 0.23 -10.00
N ALA A 89 -16.20 -0.13 -10.49
CA ALA A 89 -16.42 -0.54 -11.87
C ALA A 89 -16.02 0.54 -12.92
N HIS A 90 -16.10 1.81 -12.54
CA HIS A 90 -15.76 2.97 -13.38
C HIS A 90 -14.58 3.79 -12.80
N GLY A 91 -13.60 3.13 -12.20
CA GLY A 91 -12.44 3.75 -11.56
C GLY A 91 -11.63 4.64 -12.50
N GLU A 92 -11.57 4.31 -13.79
CA GLU A 92 -10.91 5.11 -14.81
C GLU A 92 -11.46 6.55 -14.91
N LYS A 93 -12.78 6.70 -14.85
CA LYS A 93 -13.44 8.01 -14.88
C LYS A 93 -13.25 8.81 -13.60
N LEU A 94 -13.08 8.13 -12.47
CA LEU A 94 -12.86 8.77 -11.17
C LEU A 94 -11.42 9.26 -11.02
N LEU A 95 -10.44 8.48 -11.50
CA LEU A 95 -9.03 8.79 -11.36
C LEU A 95 -8.52 9.79 -12.41
N LEU A 96 -9.22 9.95 -13.53
CA LEU A 96 -8.85 10.84 -14.66
C LEU A 96 -7.39 10.63 -15.11
N LEU A 97 -6.93 9.39 -15.09
CA LEU A 97 -5.56 9.01 -15.48
C LEU A 97 -5.51 8.54 -16.94
N PRO A 98 -4.34 8.68 -17.59
CA PRO A 98 -4.07 8.04 -18.88
C PRO A 98 -4.27 6.52 -18.80
N ALA A 99 -4.71 5.90 -19.90
CA ALA A 99 -5.03 4.47 -19.95
C ALA A 99 -3.86 3.57 -19.52
N ASP A 100 -2.63 3.93 -19.87
CA ASP A 100 -1.42 3.19 -19.51
C ASP A 100 -1.19 3.16 -18.00
N ARG A 101 -1.37 4.31 -17.34
CA ARG A 101 -1.24 4.42 -15.86
C ARG A 101 -2.35 3.68 -15.16
N TYR A 102 -3.56 3.74 -15.67
CA TYR A 102 -4.69 3.00 -15.11
C TYR A 102 -4.48 1.48 -15.25
N ALA A 103 -3.96 1.01 -16.39
CA ALA A 103 -3.61 -0.39 -16.59
C ALA A 103 -2.56 -0.86 -15.58
N LEU A 104 -1.53 -0.04 -15.30
CA LEU A 104 -0.51 -0.34 -14.31
C LEU A 104 -1.10 -0.39 -12.89
N LEU A 105 -1.96 0.54 -12.50
CA LEU A 105 -2.67 0.50 -11.22
C LEU A 105 -3.49 -0.79 -11.07
N LYS A 106 -4.22 -1.17 -12.11
CA LYS A 106 -5.08 -2.35 -12.10
C LYS A 106 -4.26 -3.65 -12.00
N SER A 107 -3.14 -3.75 -12.72
CA SER A 107 -2.24 -4.90 -12.64
C SER A 107 -1.62 -5.03 -11.23
N THR A 108 -1.16 -3.92 -10.66
CA THR A 108 -0.60 -3.90 -9.30
C THR A 108 -1.67 -4.21 -8.23
N ALA A 109 -2.89 -3.69 -8.38
CA ALA A 109 -3.99 -3.97 -7.47
C ALA A 109 -4.36 -5.45 -7.40
N ASN A 110 -4.15 -6.22 -8.47
CA ASN A 110 -4.43 -7.65 -8.52
C ASN A 110 -3.39 -8.52 -7.78
N LEU A 111 -2.25 -7.95 -7.37
CA LEU A 111 -1.19 -8.68 -6.65
C LEU A 111 -1.57 -9.01 -5.21
N ALA A 112 -2.53 -8.29 -4.61
CA ALA A 112 -2.92 -8.48 -3.23
C ALA A 112 -4.44 -8.41 -3.05
N GLU A 113 -4.94 -8.96 -1.96
CA GLU A 113 -6.34 -8.85 -1.57
C GLU A 113 -6.69 -7.43 -1.11
N ASN A 114 -7.99 -7.09 -1.11
CA ASN A 114 -8.45 -5.76 -0.69
C ASN A 114 -8.04 -5.42 0.75
N ARG A 115 -8.05 -6.42 1.65
CA ARG A 115 -7.65 -6.24 3.05
C ARG A 115 -6.19 -5.81 3.16
N VAL A 116 -5.29 -6.50 2.47
CA VAL A 116 -3.85 -6.19 2.46
C VAL A 116 -3.62 -4.77 1.93
N LEU A 117 -4.34 -4.40 0.87
CA LEU A 117 -4.23 -3.09 0.24
C LEU A 117 -4.71 -1.97 1.18
N VAL A 118 -5.85 -2.15 1.86
CA VAL A 118 -6.37 -1.19 2.85
C VAL A 118 -5.42 -1.09 4.04
N ARG A 119 -4.91 -2.21 4.53
CA ARG A 119 -3.98 -2.21 5.65
C ARG A 119 -2.64 -1.53 5.33
N ALA A 120 -2.10 -1.75 4.12
CA ALA A 120 -0.91 -1.04 3.64
C ALA A 120 -1.16 0.48 3.57
N LEU A 121 -2.34 0.90 3.10
CA LEU A 121 -2.75 2.31 3.10
C LEU A 121 -2.79 2.90 4.51
N GLU A 122 -3.36 2.21 5.48
CA GLU A 122 -3.43 2.66 6.89
C GLU A 122 -2.03 2.86 7.47
N ILE A 123 -1.13 1.87 7.26
CA ILE A 123 0.24 1.92 7.76
C ILE A 123 1.01 3.10 7.17
N LEU A 124 0.92 3.30 5.86
CA LEU A 124 1.62 4.42 5.19
C LEU A 124 0.99 5.77 5.54
N ALA A 125 -0.33 5.86 5.73
CA ALA A 125 -0.99 7.08 6.19
C ALA A 125 -0.56 7.47 7.60
N GLN A 126 -0.39 6.49 8.50
CA GLN A 126 0.18 6.73 9.82
C GLN A 126 1.63 7.21 9.70
N ALA A 127 2.44 6.59 8.84
CA ALA A 127 3.82 6.99 8.61
C ALA A 127 3.94 8.42 8.04
N GLU A 128 3.02 8.85 7.16
CA GLU A 128 2.98 10.24 6.69
C GLU A 128 2.79 11.23 7.84
N SER A 129 1.89 10.90 8.76
CA SER A 129 1.64 11.72 9.95
C SER A 129 2.86 11.75 10.87
N ASP A 130 3.48 10.60 11.13
CA ASP A 130 4.63 10.46 12.03
C ASP A 130 5.87 11.17 11.47
N CYS A 131 6.09 11.14 10.15
CA CYS A 131 7.21 11.80 9.49
C CYS A 131 7.23 13.32 9.67
N ARG A 132 6.09 13.94 10.00
CA ARG A 132 6.03 15.40 10.25
C ARG A 132 6.67 15.80 11.57
N TYR A 133 6.76 14.89 12.53
CA TYR A 133 7.21 15.17 13.90
C TYR A 133 8.49 14.42 14.27
N THR A 134 8.97 13.50 13.43
CA THR A 134 10.17 12.72 13.71
C THR A 134 11.44 13.42 13.26
N THR A 135 12.52 13.15 13.99
CA THR A 135 13.88 13.60 13.61
C THR A 135 14.55 12.65 12.60
N THR A 136 13.99 11.43 12.44
CA THR A 136 14.55 10.38 11.58
C THR A 136 13.51 9.86 10.58
N PRO A 137 13.06 10.68 9.60
CA PRO A 137 11.98 10.31 8.69
C PRO A 137 12.30 9.08 7.84
N LYS A 138 13.58 8.84 7.52
CA LYS A 138 14.01 7.67 6.76
C LYS A 138 13.69 6.36 7.49
N ILE A 139 14.02 6.26 8.77
CA ILE A 139 13.74 5.07 9.59
C ILE A 139 12.22 4.84 9.73
N THR A 140 11.45 5.92 9.85
CA THR A 140 9.98 5.85 9.90
C THR A 140 9.41 5.27 8.61
N LEU A 141 9.90 5.71 7.44
CA LEU A 141 9.53 5.17 6.14
C LEU A 141 9.89 3.68 6.03
N GLU A 142 11.14 3.30 6.29
CA GLU A 142 11.63 1.93 6.19
C GLU A 142 10.80 0.99 7.08
N THR A 143 10.52 1.41 8.32
CA THR A 143 9.69 0.66 9.25
C THR A 143 8.25 0.50 8.73
N ALA A 144 7.68 1.55 8.13
CA ALA A 144 6.34 1.50 7.57
C ALA A 144 6.27 0.59 6.34
N VAL A 145 7.28 0.63 5.47
CA VAL A 145 7.38 -0.24 4.29
C VAL A 145 7.47 -1.70 4.70
N LEU A 146 8.31 -2.03 5.69
CA LEU A 146 8.39 -3.40 6.22
C LEU A 146 7.08 -3.86 6.84
N LYS A 147 6.46 -3.04 7.69
CA LYS A 147 5.15 -3.36 8.28
C LYS A 147 4.08 -3.58 7.20
N ALA A 148 4.08 -2.76 6.14
CA ALA A 148 3.12 -2.90 5.06
C ALA A 148 3.37 -4.16 4.21
N ALA A 149 4.63 -4.57 4.03
CA ALA A 149 4.98 -5.80 3.33
C ALA A 149 4.59 -7.06 4.14
N PHE A 150 4.82 -7.06 5.46
CA PHE A 150 4.54 -8.22 6.31
C PHE A 150 3.08 -8.37 6.77
N VAL A 151 2.18 -7.54 6.30
CA VAL A 151 0.74 -7.63 6.62
C VAL A 151 0.15 -9.04 6.38
N LYS A 152 0.64 -9.75 5.36
CA LYS A 152 0.17 -11.13 5.08
C LYS A 152 0.55 -12.11 6.17
N GLU A 153 1.73 -11.95 6.78
CA GLU A 153 2.21 -12.83 7.85
C GLU A 153 1.42 -12.60 9.14
N ASP A 154 1.13 -11.35 9.49
CA ASP A 154 0.33 -10.99 10.66
C ASP A 154 -1.12 -11.50 10.55
N GLU A 155 -1.70 -11.50 9.36
CA GLU A 155 -3.05 -12.03 9.12
C GLU A 155 -3.12 -13.54 9.32
N ASP A 156 -2.12 -14.29 8.90
CA ASP A 156 -2.07 -15.73 9.10
C ASP A 156 -2.01 -16.08 10.59
N ILE A 157 -1.26 -15.34 11.39
CA ILE A 157 -1.18 -15.51 12.85
C ILE A 157 -2.52 -15.17 13.50
N THR A 158 -3.16 -14.08 13.12
CA THR A 158 -4.47 -13.69 13.67
C THR A 158 -5.56 -14.70 13.33
N ALA A 159 -5.57 -15.21 12.11
CA ALA A 159 -6.49 -16.26 11.68
C ALA A 159 -6.24 -17.58 12.44
N LEU A 160 -4.98 -17.92 12.71
CA LEU A 160 -4.61 -19.09 13.50
C LEU A 160 -5.05 -18.92 14.96
N VAL A 161 -4.83 -17.78 15.57
CA VAL A 161 -5.29 -17.48 16.96
C VAL A 161 -6.81 -17.59 17.06
N GLN A 162 -7.56 -17.06 16.10
CA GLN A 162 -9.02 -17.20 16.07
C GLN A 162 -9.46 -18.65 15.94
N ARG A 163 -8.81 -19.44 15.10
CA ARG A 163 -9.11 -20.88 14.96
C ARG A 163 -8.80 -21.66 16.23
N VAL A 164 -7.68 -21.34 16.90
CA VAL A 164 -7.35 -21.94 18.20
C VAL A 164 -8.41 -21.61 19.23
N GLN A 165 -8.86 -20.37 19.32
CA GLN A 165 -9.89 -19.92 20.25
C GLN A 165 -11.23 -20.64 20.03
N VAL A 166 -11.66 -20.77 18.77
CA VAL A 166 -12.87 -21.53 18.42
C VAL A 166 -12.75 -23.01 18.78
N LEU A 167 -11.58 -23.62 18.64
CA LEU A 167 -11.35 -25.02 19.01
C LEU A 167 -11.29 -25.19 20.54
N GLU A 168 -10.71 -24.25 21.28
CA GLU A 168 -10.72 -24.25 22.73
C GLU A 168 -12.14 -24.10 23.30
N ASP A 169 -12.96 -23.22 22.73
CA ASP A 169 -14.36 -23.04 23.13
C ASP A 169 -15.16 -24.32 22.85
N ALA A 170 -14.96 -24.95 21.70
CA ALA A 170 -15.62 -26.23 21.37
C ALA A 170 -15.21 -27.35 22.32
N LEU A 171 -13.94 -27.45 22.69
CA LEU A 171 -13.43 -28.40 23.66
C LEU A 171 -14.01 -28.18 25.07
N SER A 172 -14.18 -26.91 25.48
CA SER A 172 -14.77 -26.55 26.77
C SER A 172 -16.23 -27.00 26.87
N ILE A 173 -17.00 -26.91 25.79
CA ILE A 173 -18.38 -27.36 25.71
C ILE A 173 -18.45 -28.89 25.86
N ILE A 174 -17.60 -29.64 25.12
CA ILE A 174 -17.54 -31.09 25.18
C ILE A 174 -17.14 -31.60 26.59
N THR A 175 -16.22 -30.92 27.25
CA THR A 175 -15.79 -31.27 28.60
C THR A 175 -16.85 -30.95 29.67
N CYS A 176 -17.70 -29.94 29.48
CA CYS A 176 -18.84 -29.66 30.34
C CYS A 176 -19.94 -30.72 30.18
N GLU A 177 -20.23 -31.20 28.97
CA GLU A 177 -21.24 -32.25 28.73
C GLU A 177 -20.84 -33.61 29.29
N SER A 178 -19.54 -33.93 29.31
CA SER A 178 -19.03 -35.19 29.90
C SER A 178 -19.05 -35.24 31.45
N ARG A 179 -19.41 -34.13 32.10
CA ARG A 179 -19.49 -34.02 33.56
C ARG A 179 -20.91 -34.03 34.13
N SER A 180 -21.90 -34.61 33.44
CA SER A 180 -23.22 -34.88 33.98
C SER A 180 -23.08 -35.91 35.12
N PRO A 181 -23.58 -35.68 36.32
CA PRO A 181 -23.43 -36.63 37.42
C PRO A 181 -24.24 -37.89 37.13
N VAL A 182 -23.59 -39.03 37.22
CA VAL A 182 -24.24 -40.32 37.31
C VAL A 182 -25.11 -40.33 38.57
N GLU A 183 -26.42 -40.25 38.42
CA GLU A 183 -27.36 -40.49 39.50
C GLU A 183 -27.16 -41.92 40.02
N THR A 184 -26.56 -42.06 41.17
CA THR A 184 -26.55 -43.29 41.94
C THR A 184 -27.94 -43.50 42.48
N SER A 185 -28.77 -44.18 41.81
CA SER A 185 -29.99 -44.78 42.36
C SER A 185 -29.58 -45.92 43.26
N THR A 186 -29.65 -45.73 44.55
CA THR A 186 -29.66 -46.81 45.57
C THR A 186 -31.04 -47.51 45.54
N PRO A 187 -31.13 -48.81 45.40
CA PRO A 187 -32.36 -49.53 45.65
C PRO A 187 -32.45 -49.94 47.15
N PHE A 188 -33.61 -49.72 47.74
CA PHE A 188 -34.06 -50.41 48.93
C PHE A 188 -34.57 -51.78 48.57
#